data_dafd3f80d94f3e29a164a2bda6df87ef
#
_entry.id   dafd3f80d94f3e29a164a2bda6df87ef
#
_cell.length_a   1.000
_cell.length_b   1.000
_cell.length_c   1.000
_cell.angle_alpha   90.00
_cell.angle_beta   90.00
_cell.angle_gamma   90.00
#
_symmetry.space_group_name_H-M   'P 1'
#
loop_
_entity.id
_entity.type
_entity.pdbx_description
1 polymer ?
#
loop_
_entity_poly.entity_id
_entity_poly.type
_entity_poly.pdbx_seq_one_letter_code
_entity_poly.pdbx_strand_id
1 'polypeptide(L)'
;MIKNNKKIGGHLLADQLSANGVDTIFCVPGESYLGLMDGLYNHKEKIKLITTRHESGAANMADAYAKLTNKPGICIVSRGPGATNASNGIHTAYQDSTPVILLIGQVSRNEREREAQQEIDYKEMFKPMAKYVAEILSLIHI
;
A
#
# COMPACT_ATOMS: atom_id res chain seq x y z
N MET A 1 -10.29 10.31 -32.86
CA MET A 1 -10.63 9.11 -32.09
C MET A 1 -10.26 9.38 -30.63
N ILE A 2 -11.23 9.58 -29.75
CA ILE A 2 -10.99 9.68 -28.29
C ILE A 2 -10.64 8.26 -27.83
N LYS A 3 -9.37 8.00 -27.54
CA LYS A 3 -8.98 6.76 -26.86
C LYS A 3 -9.67 6.77 -25.49
N ASN A 4 -10.66 5.92 -25.35
CA ASN A 4 -11.38 5.71 -24.08
C ASN A 4 -10.41 5.00 -23.12
N ASN A 5 -9.49 5.75 -22.50
CA ASN A 5 -8.54 5.26 -21.53
C ASN A 5 -9.28 5.04 -20.21
N LYS A 6 -10.01 3.93 -20.09
CA LYS A 6 -10.57 3.50 -18.81
C LYS A 6 -9.40 3.19 -17.89
N LYS A 7 -9.11 4.07 -16.95
CA LYS A 7 -8.15 3.80 -15.88
C LYS A 7 -8.82 2.90 -14.83
N ILE A 8 -8.11 1.89 -14.39
CA ILE A 8 -8.51 1.08 -13.23
C ILE A 8 -8.08 1.78 -11.93
N GLY A 9 -8.69 1.41 -10.79
CA GLY A 9 -8.42 2.03 -9.49
C GLY A 9 -6.93 2.06 -9.11
N GLY A 10 -6.19 0.99 -9.42
CA GLY A 10 -4.74 0.95 -9.17
C GLY A 10 -3.95 2.01 -9.93
N HIS A 11 -4.31 2.31 -11.18
CA HIS A 11 -3.69 3.40 -11.95
C HIS A 11 -3.98 4.77 -11.35
N LEU A 12 -5.22 4.99 -10.90
CA LEU A 12 -5.60 6.26 -10.26
C LEU A 12 -4.86 6.45 -8.94
N LEU A 13 -4.70 5.39 -8.16
CA LEU A 13 -3.91 5.44 -6.92
C LEU A 13 -2.44 5.77 -7.23
N ALA A 14 -1.85 5.16 -8.26
CA ALA A 14 -0.49 5.50 -8.69
C ALA A 14 -0.36 6.97 -9.12
N ASP A 15 -1.34 7.48 -9.87
CA ASP A 15 -1.39 8.89 -10.27
C ASP A 15 -1.46 9.81 -9.02
N GLN A 16 -2.26 9.46 -8.01
CA GLN A 16 -2.37 10.21 -6.76
C GLN A 16 -1.06 10.18 -5.95
N LEU A 17 -0.42 9.04 -5.83
CA LEU A 17 0.89 8.93 -5.17
C LEU A 17 1.92 9.84 -5.86
N SER A 18 1.98 9.82 -7.19
CA SER A 18 2.85 10.69 -7.97
C SER A 18 2.51 12.18 -7.80
N ALA A 19 1.22 12.53 -7.84
CA ALA A 19 0.75 13.91 -7.70
C ALA A 19 1.04 14.50 -6.30
N ASN A 20 1.04 13.65 -5.27
CA ASN A 20 1.39 14.02 -3.89
C ASN A 20 2.91 13.96 -3.61
N GLY A 21 3.74 13.81 -4.63
CA GLY A 21 5.20 13.90 -4.49
C GLY A 21 5.86 12.69 -3.86
N VAL A 22 5.21 11.53 -3.90
CA VAL A 22 5.85 10.26 -3.52
C VAL A 22 6.96 9.96 -4.52
N ASP A 23 8.16 9.76 -4.03
CA ASP A 23 9.36 9.46 -4.84
C ASP A 23 9.91 8.05 -4.57
N THR A 24 9.55 7.44 -3.46
CA THR A 24 10.06 6.11 -3.05
C THR A 24 8.97 5.29 -2.40
N ILE A 25 8.87 4.04 -2.79
CA ILE A 25 7.92 3.06 -2.27
C ILE A 25 8.67 1.76 -1.95
N PHE A 26 8.41 1.18 -0.78
CA PHE A 26 8.98 -0.09 -0.35
C PHE A 26 7.93 -1.19 -0.46
N CYS A 27 8.29 -2.37 -0.99
CA CYS A 27 7.30 -3.42 -1.17
C CYS A 27 7.90 -4.84 -1.17
N VAL A 28 7.04 -5.82 -0.95
CA VAL A 28 7.23 -7.18 -1.44
C VAL A 28 6.19 -7.39 -2.54
N PRO A 29 6.59 -7.61 -3.80
CA PRO A 29 5.66 -7.78 -4.92
C PRO A 29 4.63 -8.88 -4.66
N GLY A 30 3.37 -8.60 -4.99
CA GLY A 30 2.27 -9.54 -4.76
C GLY A 30 1.12 -9.37 -5.73
N GLU A 31 0.39 -10.46 -5.97
CA GLU A 31 -0.69 -10.50 -6.97
C GLU A 31 -1.89 -9.61 -6.62
N SER A 32 -2.14 -9.38 -5.33
CA SER A 32 -3.33 -8.65 -4.87
C SER A 32 -3.33 -7.15 -5.20
N TYR A 33 -2.23 -6.61 -5.72
CA TYR A 33 -2.12 -5.21 -6.13
C TYR A 33 -1.43 -5.01 -7.49
N LEU A 34 -1.53 -5.99 -8.39
CA LEU A 34 -0.95 -5.90 -9.75
C LEU A 34 -1.41 -4.65 -10.50
N GLY A 35 -2.67 -4.24 -10.36
CA GLY A 35 -3.16 -3.02 -10.99
C GLY A 35 -2.47 -1.75 -10.49
N LEU A 36 -2.03 -1.71 -9.23
CA LEU A 36 -1.23 -0.61 -8.71
C LEU A 36 0.21 -0.69 -9.25
N MET A 37 0.81 -1.87 -9.30
CA MET A 37 2.16 -2.05 -9.88
C MET A 37 2.21 -1.62 -11.35
N ASP A 38 1.20 -1.99 -12.14
CA ASP A 38 1.07 -1.57 -13.53
C ASP A 38 0.93 -0.03 -13.64
N GLY A 39 0.15 0.58 -12.77
CA GLY A 39 0.05 2.03 -12.66
C GLY A 39 1.38 2.70 -12.29
N LEU A 40 2.11 2.14 -11.33
CA LEU A 40 3.41 2.66 -10.89
C LEU A 40 4.47 2.56 -12.00
N TYR A 41 4.38 1.57 -12.89
CA TYR A 41 5.27 1.49 -14.05
C TYR A 41 5.22 2.74 -14.95
N ASN A 42 4.05 3.38 -15.06
CA ASN A 42 3.90 4.63 -15.79
C ASN A 42 4.61 5.83 -15.11
N HIS A 43 4.96 5.69 -13.85
CA HIS A 43 5.64 6.71 -13.04
C HIS A 43 7.07 6.33 -12.65
N LYS A 44 7.67 5.32 -13.26
CA LYS A 44 8.99 4.76 -12.93
C LYS A 44 10.14 5.77 -12.95
N GLU A 45 10.00 6.86 -13.72
CA GLU A 45 11.01 7.94 -13.77
C GLU A 45 10.92 8.90 -12.55
N LYS A 46 9.77 8.85 -11.83
CA LYS A 46 9.51 9.71 -10.66
C LYS A 46 9.48 8.94 -9.35
N ILE A 47 8.97 7.71 -9.39
CA ILE A 47 8.76 6.87 -8.21
C ILE A 47 9.69 5.66 -8.30
N LYS A 48 10.60 5.55 -7.35
CA LYS A 48 11.47 4.40 -7.17
C LYS A 48 10.76 3.31 -6.37
N LEU A 49 10.56 2.14 -6.96
CA LEU A 49 10.01 0.98 -6.28
C LEU A 49 11.17 0.12 -5.75
N ILE A 50 11.27 -0.01 -4.43
CA ILE A 50 12.30 -0.79 -3.74
C ILE A 50 11.67 -2.07 -3.22
N THR A 51 12.10 -3.20 -3.77
CA THR A 51 11.63 -4.51 -3.36
C THR A 51 12.49 -5.08 -2.24
N THR A 52 11.82 -5.71 -1.27
CA THR A 52 12.45 -6.45 -0.18
C THR A 52 12.10 -7.93 -0.24
N ARG A 53 12.77 -8.75 0.55
CA ARG A 53 12.48 -10.18 0.66
C ARG A 53 11.46 -10.53 1.73
N HIS A 54 11.09 -9.55 2.56
CA HIS A 54 10.14 -9.73 3.66
C HIS A 54 9.43 -8.41 3.95
N GLU A 55 8.15 -8.44 4.21
CA GLU A 55 7.31 -7.26 4.37
C GLU A 55 7.65 -6.44 5.61
N SER A 56 8.11 -7.09 6.67
CA SER A 56 8.62 -6.38 7.85
C SER A 56 9.83 -5.51 7.48
N GLY A 57 10.70 -5.98 6.57
CA GLY A 57 11.77 -5.17 6.00
C GLY A 57 11.26 -3.94 5.24
N ALA A 58 10.25 -4.13 4.38
CA ALA A 58 9.64 -3.03 3.64
C ALA A 58 9.01 -1.98 4.57
N ALA A 59 8.27 -2.42 5.59
CA ALA A 59 7.63 -1.53 6.55
C ALA A 59 8.67 -0.77 7.41
N ASN A 60 9.72 -1.44 7.88
CA ASN A 60 10.80 -0.78 8.62
C ASN A 60 11.62 0.19 7.74
N MET A 61 11.81 -0.11 6.46
CA MET A 61 12.44 0.83 5.52
C MET A 61 11.56 2.06 5.29
N ALA A 62 10.23 1.91 5.19
CA ALA A 62 9.30 3.02 5.10
C ALA A 62 9.34 3.90 6.36
N ASP A 63 9.39 3.30 7.55
CA ASP A 63 9.56 4.02 8.82
C ASP A 63 10.87 4.81 8.84
N ALA A 64 11.99 4.17 8.52
CA ALA A 64 13.30 4.83 8.47
C ALA A 64 13.34 5.97 7.44
N TYR A 65 12.76 5.74 6.25
CA TYR A 65 12.65 6.77 5.22
C TYR A 65 11.89 8.00 5.72
N ALA A 66 10.75 7.79 6.38
CA ALA A 66 9.95 8.88 6.91
C ALA A 66 10.70 9.68 7.98
N LYS A 67 11.41 9.01 8.89
CA LYS A 67 12.26 9.65 9.92
C LYS A 67 13.37 10.48 9.33
N LEU A 68 14.00 10.01 8.25
CA LEU A 68 15.15 10.68 7.62
C LEU A 68 14.75 11.83 6.70
N THR A 69 13.59 11.75 6.05
CA THR A 69 13.21 12.71 5.00
C THR A 69 12.11 13.68 5.42
N ASN A 70 11.45 13.46 6.55
CA ASN A 70 10.23 14.16 6.98
C ASN A 70 9.08 14.06 5.95
N LYS A 71 9.09 13.02 5.11
CA LYS A 71 8.03 12.70 4.17
C LYS A 71 7.34 11.40 4.61
N PRO A 72 6.06 11.18 4.26
CA PRO A 72 5.42 9.89 4.53
C PRO A 72 6.17 8.73 3.87
N GLY A 73 6.51 7.70 4.64
CA GLY A 73 7.04 6.46 4.11
C GLY A 73 5.91 5.60 3.54
N ILE A 74 6.07 5.11 2.33
CA ILE A 74 5.05 4.29 1.66
C ILE A 74 5.49 2.83 1.62
N CYS A 75 4.67 1.95 2.16
CA CYS A 75 4.87 0.50 2.10
C CYS A 75 3.69 -0.15 1.39
N ILE A 76 3.97 -1.07 0.46
CA ILE A 76 2.92 -1.84 -0.24
C ILE A 76 3.17 -3.33 -0.01
N VAL A 77 2.12 -4.04 0.39
CA VAL A 77 2.19 -5.46 0.67
C VAL A 77 0.97 -6.21 0.12
N SER A 78 1.13 -7.51 -0.06
CA SER A 78 0.02 -8.38 -0.44
C SER A 78 -0.94 -8.60 0.75
N ARG A 79 -2.12 -9.15 0.44
CA ARG A 79 -3.12 -9.53 1.45
C ARG A 79 -2.60 -10.62 2.39
N GLY A 80 -3.32 -10.85 3.49
CA GLY A 80 -3.06 -11.91 4.45
C GLY A 80 -1.65 -11.90 5.01
N PRO A 81 -0.82 -12.89 4.68
CA PRO A 81 0.54 -13.01 5.21
C PRO A 81 1.40 -11.77 5.00
N GLY A 82 1.26 -11.06 3.86
CA GLY A 82 1.98 -9.82 3.61
C GLY A 82 1.65 -8.73 4.61
N ALA A 83 0.37 -8.54 4.90
CA ALA A 83 -0.08 -7.56 5.90
C ALA A 83 0.35 -7.94 7.32
N THR A 84 0.23 -9.22 7.69
CA THR A 84 0.67 -9.70 9.03
C THR A 84 2.17 -9.56 9.21
N ASN A 85 2.97 -9.86 8.20
CA ASN A 85 4.42 -9.66 8.24
C ASN A 85 4.81 -8.18 8.36
N ALA A 86 4.07 -7.26 7.71
CA ALA A 86 4.33 -5.83 7.77
C ALA A 86 3.94 -5.21 9.12
N SER A 87 3.06 -5.83 9.90
CA SER A 87 2.51 -5.29 11.14
C SER A 87 3.59 -4.90 12.17
N ASN A 88 4.71 -5.60 12.20
CA ASN A 88 5.85 -5.28 13.07
C ASN A 88 6.36 -3.83 12.83
N GLY A 89 6.66 -3.48 11.57
CA GLY A 89 7.14 -2.13 11.23
C GLY A 89 6.05 -1.06 11.40
N ILE A 90 4.78 -1.41 11.14
CA ILE A 90 3.67 -0.48 11.36
C ILE A 90 3.46 -0.18 12.84
N HIS A 91 3.58 -1.20 13.71
CA HIS A 91 3.51 -0.99 15.15
C HIS A 91 4.67 -0.10 15.65
N THR A 92 5.88 -0.32 15.14
CA THR A 92 7.04 0.54 15.46
C THR A 92 6.78 1.98 15.04
N ALA A 93 6.36 2.21 13.80
CA ALA A 93 6.04 3.55 13.30
C ALA A 93 4.93 4.23 14.12
N TYR A 94 3.91 3.47 14.54
CA TYR A 94 2.83 3.97 15.40
C TYR A 94 3.36 4.46 16.76
N GLN A 95 4.20 3.65 17.41
CA GLN A 95 4.78 4.01 18.71
C GLN A 95 5.68 5.24 18.63
N ASP A 96 6.41 5.38 17.53
CA ASP A 96 7.32 6.51 17.28
C ASP A 96 6.62 7.73 16.66
N SER A 97 5.30 7.64 16.39
CA SER A 97 4.54 8.68 15.68
C SER A 97 5.10 9.03 14.30
N THR A 98 5.71 8.05 13.63
CA THR A 98 6.28 8.21 12.29
C THR A 98 5.18 8.16 11.23
N PRO A 99 5.13 9.07 10.25
CA PRO A 99 4.13 9.06 9.20
C PRO A 99 4.43 7.95 8.18
N VAL A 100 3.79 6.80 8.32
CA VAL A 100 3.86 5.69 7.38
C VAL A 100 2.47 5.38 6.80
N ILE A 101 2.40 5.14 5.51
CA ILE A 101 1.20 4.68 4.82
C ILE A 101 1.44 3.24 4.36
N LEU A 102 0.66 2.32 4.91
CA LEU A 102 0.64 0.92 4.46
C LEU A 102 -0.52 0.72 3.48
N LEU A 103 -0.21 0.35 2.26
CA LEU A 103 -1.18 -0.05 1.23
C LEU A 103 -1.22 -1.57 1.16
N ILE A 104 -2.39 -2.14 1.38
CA ILE A 104 -2.59 -3.59 1.42
C ILE A 104 -3.50 -4.00 0.27
N GLY A 105 -3.07 -4.98 -0.53
CA GLY A 105 -3.97 -5.62 -1.49
C GLY A 105 -5.08 -6.40 -0.77
N GLN A 106 -6.25 -6.51 -1.40
CA GLN A 106 -7.38 -7.25 -0.86
C GLN A 106 -7.96 -8.21 -1.91
N VAL A 107 -8.80 -9.13 -1.48
CA VAL A 107 -9.60 -9.99 -2.36
C VAL A 107 -10.61 -9.15 -3.16
N SER A 108 -11.13 -9.71 -4.25
CA SER A 108 -12.16 -9.03 -5.05
C SER A 108 -13.42 -8.78 -4.19
N ARG A 109 -14.16 -7.71 -4.52
CA ARG A 109 -15.36 -7.33 -3.75
C ARG A 109 -16.39 -8.46 -3.64
N ASN A 110 -16.50 -9.27 -4.68
CA ASN A 110 -17.49 -10.37 -4.73
C ASN A 110 -17.09 -11.59 -3.88
N GLU A 111 -15.83 -11.62 -3.43
CA GLU A 111 -15.27 -12.72 -2.63
C GLU A 111 -15.13 -12.35 -1.15
N ARG A 112 -15.42 -11.10 -0.80
CA ARG A 112 -15.32 -10.63 0.58
C ARG A 112 -16.32 -11.30 1.50
N GLU A 113 -15.91 -11.53 2.75
CA GLU A 113 -16.70 -12.17 3.80
C GLU A 113 -17.09 -13.61 3.45
N ARG A 114 -16.26 -14.26 2.62
CA ARG A 114 -16.43 -15.64 2.17
C ARG A 114 -15.24 -16.53 2.50
N GLU A 115 -14.40 -16.10 3.42
CA GLU A 115 -13.14 -16.80 3.74
C GLU A 115 -12.28 -17.04 2.49
N ALA A 116 -12.24 -16.04 1.59
CA ALA A 116 -11.42 -16.10 0.39
C ALA A 116 -9.93 -16.20 0.76
N GLN A 117 -9.13 -16.77 -0.13
CA GLN A 117 -7.71 -17.00 0.13
C GLN A 117 -6.99 -15.75 0.64
N GLN A 118 -6.44 -15.83 1.85
CA GLN A 118 -5.68 -14.77 2.50
C GLN A 118 -6.50 -13.50 2.82
N GLU A 119 -7.82 -13.60 2.83
CA GLU A 119 -8.68 -12.52 3.27
C GLU A 119 -8.50 -12.25 4.77
N ILE A 120 -8.41 -10.98 5.14
CA ILE A 120 -8.42 -10.52 6.55
C ILE A 120 -9.23 -9.23 6.61
N ASP A 121 -9.93 -9.02 7.72
CA ASP A 121 -10.46 -7.71 8.07
C ASP A 121 -9.33 -6.81 8.58
N TYR A 122 -8.79 -5.99 7.68
CA TYR A 122 -7.67 -5.10 8.01
C TYR A 122 -8.10 -3.93 8.91
N LYS A 123 -9.37 -3.56 8.94
CA LYS A 123 -9.86 -2.53 9.85
C LYS A 123 -9.74 -3.01 11.30
N GLU A 124 -10.18 -4.24 11.56
CA GLU A 124 -10.05 -4.82 12.89
C GLU A 124 -8.60 -5.13 13.24
N MET A 125 -7.81 -5.65 12.27
CA MET A 125 -6.41 -6.00 12.51
C MET A 125 -5.55 -4.78 12.85
N PHE A 126 -5.66 -3.68 12.10
CA PHE A 126 -4.78 -2.52 12.24
C PHE A 126 -5.34 -1.41 13.13
N LYS A 127 -6.61 -1.47 13.55
CA LYS A 127 -7.25 -0.48 14.42
C LYS A 127 -6.43 -0.13 15.68
N PRO A 128 -5.80 -1.09 16.40
CA PRO A 128 -5.01 -0.77 17.60
C PRO A 128 -3.61 -0.24 17.31
N MET A 129 -3.13 -0.30 16.05
CA MET A 129 -1.75 0.06 15.69
C MET A 129 -1.66 1.01 14.49
N ALA A 130 -2.76 1.68 14.15
CA ALA A 130 -2.77 2.70 13.11
C ALA A 130 -3.70 3.85 13.50
N LYS A 131 -3.31 5.06 13.17
CA LYS A 131 -4.13 6.26 13.44
C LYS A 131 -5.42 6.28 12.59
N TYR A 132 -5.36 5.73 11.39
CA TYR A 132 -6.47 5.67 10.46
C TYR A 132 -6.40 4.40 9.62
N VAL A 133 -7.52 3.73 9.47
CA VAL A 133 -7.64 2.55 8.62
C VAL A 133 -8.87 2.71 7.73
N ALA A 134 -8.68 2.63 6.43
CA ALA A 134 -9.76 2.74 5.45
C ALA A 134 -9.67 1.64 4.42
N GLU A 135 -10.79 1.32 3.82
CA GLU A 135 -10.88 0.43 2.69
C GLU A 135 -11.39 1.20 1.47
N ILE A 136 -10.62 1.12 0.39
CA ILE A 136 -10.95 1.79 -0.87
C ILE A 136 -11.82 0.87 -1.71
N LEU A 137 -13.13 1.11 -1.71
CA LEU A 137 -14.12 0.31 -2.44
C LEU A 137 -14.53 0.92 -3.78
N SER A 138 -14.27 2.20 -3.97
CA SER A 138 -14.65 2.92 -5.20
C SER A 138 -13.79 4.17 -5.39
N LEU A 139 -13.90 4.79 -6.56
CA LEU A 139 -13.14 6.00 -6.93
C LEU A 139 -13.41 7.21 -6.05
N ILE A 140 -14.54 7.23 -5.33
CA ILE A 140 -14.83 8.34 -4.40
C ILE A 140 -13.94 8.32 -3.15
N HIS A 141 -13.19 7.24 -2.93
CA HIS A 141 -12.27 7.10 -1.80
C HIS A 141 -10.81 7.47 -2.17
N ILE A 142 -10.55 7.77 -3.46
CA ILE A 142 -9.19 8.08 -3.98
C ILE A 142 -9.05 9.58 -4.22
#